data_152c5ad76a79f3ad064584d719d3e55e
#
_entry.id   152c5ad76a79f3ad064584d719d3e55e
#
_cell.length_a   1.000
_cell.length_b   1.000
_cell.length_c   1.000
_cell.angle_alpha   90.00
_cell.angle_beta   90.00
_cell.angle_gamma   90.00
#
_symmetry.space_group_name_H-M   'P 1'
#
loop_
_entity.id
_entity.type
_entity.pdbx_description
1 polymer ?
#
loop_
_entity_poly.entity_id
_entity_poly.type
_entity_poly.pdbx_seq_one_letter_code
_entity_poly.pdbx_strand_id
1 'polypeptide(L)'
;TAFSVIGAAGKHEIVGGYDAWTLDAMHDAMKKLPADATVFNVDYTKDTVVFACLASSLSQFVDWESGTCSFETDAFKSFLSFADSFPAEFDTTNFDFDNYDSDYRRVGQKQQLLANIAFSGFDDIYYQLEAMENDADFVGYPGVTGGYGCGFLPLGSIAMTTACKDKDAAWGFIRSLLSEDVQLQQTGFPMLNSAFDKKAADAMKQEYVTDENGNTVLDANGEPIRVILYTIGFFNETVDVYAVTPEQYQIVRDLIDSTHSVYSFDENILSIVSEECAAYFSGAKTIDETAALIQNRVSLYMAEQK
;
A
#
# COMPACT_ATOMS: atom_id res chain seq x y z
N THR A 1 5.18 1.96 18.84
CA THR A 1 4.50 1.51 17.64
C THR A 1 5.16 2.10 16.42
N ALA A 2 5.18 1.36 15.35
CA ALA A 2 5.70 1.75 14.05
C ALA A 2 4.60 1.57 13.00
N PHE A 3 4.81 2.04 11.80
CA PHE A 3 3.83 1.90 10.72
C PHE A 3 4.50 1.56 9.39
N SER A 4 3.71 1.01 8.48
CA SER A 4 4.01 0.87 7.07
C SER A 4 3.02 1.68 6.24
N VAL A 5 3.39 2.08 5.04
CA VAL A 5 2.47 2.63 4.04
C VAL A 5 2.10 1.51 3.08
N ILE A 6 0.80 1.31 2.88
CA ILE A 6 0.25 0.31 1.96
C ILE A 6 -0.51 1.04 0.85
N GLY A 7 -0.31 0.61 -0.39
CA GLY A 7 -0.99 1.19 -1.53
C GLY A 7 -0.60 0.52 -2.85
N ALA A 8 -0.56 1.29 -3.92
CA ALA A 8 -0.16 0.83 -5.23
C ALA A 8 0.74 1.86 -5.93
N ALA A 9 1.61 1.37 -6.79
CA ALA A 9 2.47 2.18 -7.65
C ALA A 9 2.32 1.79 -9.11
N GLY A 10 2.45 2.74 -10.01
CA GLY A 10 2.35 2.52 -11.46
C GLY A 10 3.34 3.35 -12.24
N LYS A 11 3.56 3.00 -13.52
CA LYS A 11 4.48 3.69 -14.42
C LYS A 11 4.09 5.17 -14.54
N HIS A 12 5.03 6.07 -14.24
CA HIS A 12 4.84 7.54 -14.20
C HIS A 12 4.12 8.09 -15.44
N GLU A 13 4.59 7.74 -16.63
CA GLU A 13 4.02 8.24 -17.90
C GLU A 13 2.56 7.78 -18.16
N ILE A 14 2.09 6.77 -17.44
CA ILE A 14 0.73 6.20 -17.57
C ILE A 14 -0.17 6.76 -16.49
N VAL A 15 0.23 6.63 -15.22
CA VAL A 15 -0.63 6.97 -14.07
C VAL A 15 -0.58 8.45 -13.71
N GLY A 16 0.56 9.13 -13.94
CA GLY A 16 0.77 10.51 -13.49
C GLY A 16 0.78 10.64 -11.96
N GLY A 17 0.82 11.86 -11.44
CA GLY A 17 0.85 12.09 -9.99
C GLY A 17 -0.45 11.72 -9.26
N TYR A 18 -0.36 11.52 -7.94
CA TYR A 18 -1.43 10.96 -7.10
C TYR A 18 -2.49 11.97 -6.59
N ASP A 19 -2.39 13.24 -6.89
CA ASP A 19 -3.32 14.28 -6.36
C ASP A 19 -4.79 14.10 -6.75
N ALA A 20 -5.10 13.24 -7.74
CA ALA A 20 -6.45 13.00 -8.22
C ALA A 20 -6.68 11.55 -8.71
N TRP A 21 -6.07 10.56 -8.07
CA TRP A 21 -6.19 9.17 -8.49
C TRP A 21 -7.58 8.60 -8.17
N THR A 22 -8.50 8.78 -9.12
CA THR A 22 -9.90 8.32 -9.06
C THR A 22 -10.12 7.12 -9.99
N LEU A 23 -11.28 6.47 -9.89
CA LEU A 23 -11.69 5.43 -10.85
C LEU A 23 -11.65 5.94 -12.29
N ASP A 24 -12.08 7.19 -12.55
CA ASP A 24 -12.03 7.78 -13.90
C ASP A 24 -10.59 7.98 -14.38
N ALA A 25 -9.71 8.48 -13.50
CA ALA A 25 -8.29 8.64 -13.81
C ALA A 25 -7.64 7.27 -14.13
N MET A 26 -8.00 6.23 -13.39
CA MET A 26 -7.54 4.89 -13.67
C MET A 26 -8.09 4.34 -14.99
N HIS A 27 -9.37 4.54 -15.31
CA HIS A 27 -9.93 4.17 -16.62
C HIS A 27 -9.20 4.88 -17.77
N ASP A 28 -8.80 6.14 -17.59
CA ASP A 28 -8.01 6.86 -18.58
C ASP A 28 -6.56 6.33 -18.67
N ALA A 29 -5.97 5.91 -17.58
CA ALA A 29 -4.67 5.25 -17.56
C ALA A 29 -4.72 3.87 -18.27
N MET A 30 -5.76 3.08 -18.03
CA MET A 30 -5.98 1.79 -18.69
C MET A 30 -5.98 1.89 -20.23
N LYS A 31 -6.50 2.98 -20.80
CA LYS A 31 -6.51 3.22 -22.23
C LYS A 31 -5.11 3.41 -22.84
N LYS A 32 -4.11 3.70 -22.01
CA LYS A 32 -2.71 3.89 -22.41
C LYS A 32 -1.90 2.59 -22.35
N LEU A 33 -2.45 1.54 -21.74
CA LEU A 33 -1.78 0.25 -21.65
C LEU A 33 -1.84 -0.52 -22.98
N PRO A 34 -0.86 -1.39 -23.26
CA PRO A 34 -0.96 -2.41 -24.31
C PRO A 34 -2.22 -3.27 -24.10
N ALA A 35 -2.76 -3.80 -25.20
CA ALA A 35 -4.04 -4.55 -25.16
C ALA A 35 -3.98 -5.86 -24.34
N ASP A 36 -2.78 -6.39 -24.13
CA ASP A 36 -2.48 -7.61 -23.37
C ASP A 36 -2.01 -7.33 -21.94
N ALA A 37 -1.95 -6.06 -21.54
CA ALA A 37 -1.55 -5.69 -20.18
C ALA A 37 -2.71 -5.83 -19.20
N THR A 38 -2.36 -6.11 -17.93
CA THR A 38 -3.32 -6.25 -16.82
C THR A 38 -3.41 -4.96 -16.00
N VAL A 39 -4.50 -4.76 -15.27
CA VAL A 39 -4.67 -3.59 -14.39
C VAL A 39 -3.90 -3.78 -13.08
N PHE A 40 -4.10 -4.91 -12.44
CA PHE A 40 -3.39 -5.38 -11.25
C PHE A 40 -2.69 -6.70 -11.58
N ASN A 41 -2.11 -7.34 -10.58
CA ASN A 41 -1.62 -8.70 -10.73
C ASN A 41 -2.73 -9.63 -11.29
N VAL A 42 -2.32 -10.63 -12.03
CA VAL A 42 -3.24 -11.57 -12.71
C VAL A 42 -4.14 -12.35 -11.77
N ASP A 43 -3.76 -12.50 -10.50
CA ASP A 43 -4.55 -13.15 -9.46
C ASP A 43 -5.65 -12.26 -8.86
N TYR A 44 -5.74 -10.98 -9.31
CA TYR A 44 -6.80 -10.09 -8.85
C TYR A 44 -8.16 -10.51 -9.43
N THR A 45 -9.01 -10.96 -8.55
CA THR A 45 -10.40 -11.29 -8.81
C THR A 45 -11.33 -10.15 -8.37
N LYS A 46 -12.63 -10.26 -8.68
CA LYS A 46 -13.64 -9.31 -8.20
C LYS A 46 -13.53 -9.08 -6.69
N ASP A 47 -13.42 -10.15 -5.91
CA ASP A 47 -13.33 -10.06 -4.45
C ASP A 47 -12.01 -9.42 -3.98
N THR A 48 -10.89 -9.74 -4.61
CA THR A 48 -9.58 -9.16 -4.27
C THR A 48 -9.55 -7.66 -4.53
N VAL A 49 -10.17 -7.21 -5.64
CA VAL A 49 -10.29 -5.78 -5.98
C VAL A 49 -11.17 -5.07 -4.95
N VAL A 50 -12.33 -5.66 -4.58
CA VAL A 50 -13.19 -5.09 -3.53
C VAL A 50 -12.41 -4.94 -2.24
N PHE A 51 -11.71 -5.99 -1.81
CA PHE A 51 -10.94 -5.97 -0.58
C PHE A 51 -9.85 -4.89 -0.59
N ALA A 52 -8.98 -4.89 -1.60
CA ALA A 52 -7.83 -3.99 -1.68
C ALA A 52 -8.25 -2.51 -1.70
N CYS A 53 -9.22 -2.17 -2.56
CA CYS A 53 -9.69 -0.79 -2.68
C CYS A 53 -10.52 -0.34 -1.46
N LEU A 54 -11.35 -1.23 -0.89
CA LEU A 54 -12.16 -0.89 0.27
C LEU A 54 -11.31 -0.72 1.53
N ALA A 55 -10.32 -1.59 1.76
CA ALA A 55 -9.44 -1.49 2.92
C ALA A 55 -8.65 -0.16 2.97
N SER A 56 -8.27 0.37 1.79
CA SER A 56 -7.61 1.67 1.70
C SER A 56 -8.58 2.86 1.80
N SER A 57 -9.87 2.66 1.57
CA SER A 57 -10.88 3.72 1.49
C SER A 57 -12.07 3.53 2.45
N LEU A 58 -12.00 2.59 3.40
CA LEU A 58 -13.11 2.27 4.30
C LEU A 58 -13.64 3.48 5.08
N SER A 59 -12.75 4.39 5.45
CA SER A 59 -13.11 5.65 6.15
C SER A 59 -14.00 6.59 5.32
N GLN A 60 -14.11 6.39 4.01
CA GLN A 60 -15.04 7.15 3.16
C GLN A 60 -16.49 6.66 3.31
N PHE A 61 -16.65 5.41 3.73
CA PHE A 61 -17.97 4.76 3.83
C PHE A 61 -18.41 4.52 5.26
N VAL A 62 -17.47 4.53 6.22
CA VAL A 62 -17.71 4.21 7.63
C VAL A 62 -17.12 5.29 8.52
N ASP A 63 -17.99 5.95 9.27
CA ASP A 63 -17.61 6.92 10.30
C ASP A 63 -17.91 6.32 11.69
N TRP A 64 -16.86 5.87 12.34
CA TRP A 64 -16.93 5.30 13.69
C TRP A 64 -17.27 6.34 14.77
N GLU A 65 -16.91 7.61 14.57
CA GLU A 65 -17.17 8.66 15.53
C GLU A 65 -18.67 8.98 15.61
N SER A 66 -19.31 9.15 14.47
CA SER A 66 -20.77 9.35 14.41
C SER A 66 -21.53 8.03 14.51
N GLY A 67 -20.89 6.89 14.22
CA GLY A 67 -21.50 5.57 14.13
C GLY A 67 -22.44 5.44 12.94
N THR A 68 -22.05 6.01 11.79
CA THR A 68 -22.82 5.98 10.55
C THR A 68 -22.01 5.36 9.41
N CYS A 69 -22.72 4.83 8.40
CA CYS A 69 -22.09 4.36 7.16
C CYS A 69 -22.89 4.81 5.93
N SER A 70 -22.27 4.75 4.73
CA SER A 70 -22.81 5.33 3.49
C SER A 70 -22.47 4.46 2.26
N PHE A 71 -23.05 3.24 2.19
CA PHE A 71 -22.84 2.30 1.09
C PHE A 71 -23.86 2.43 -0.06
N GLU A 72 -24.95 3.16 0.10
CA GLU A 72 -25.95 3.35 -0.99
C GLU A 72 -25.57 4.50 -1.94
N THR A 73 -24.35 5.01 -1.86
CA THR A 73 -23.88 6.13 -2.71
C THR A 73 -23.54 5.67 -4.12
N ASP A 74 -23.67 6.57 -5.10
CA ASP A 74 -23.24 6.32 -6.49
C ASP A 74 -21.75 5.96 -6.56
N ALA A 75 -20.97 6.54 -5.68
CA ALA A 75 -19.56 6.28 -5.53
C ALA A 75 -19.26 4.81 -5.21
N PHE A 76 -19.94 4.22 -4.21
CA PHE A 76 -19.78 2.80 -3.88
C PHE A 76 -20.30 1.88 -5.00
N LYS A 77 -21.41 2.25 -5.63
CA LYS A 77 -21.96 1.49 -6.78
C LYS A 77 -21.00 1.51 -7.98
N SER A 78 -20.39 2.65 -8.30
CA SER A 78 -19.37 2.74 -9.35
C SER A 78 -18.17 1.86 -9.05
N PHE A 79 -17.76 1.80 -7.79
CA PHE A 79 -16.70 0.92 -7.33
C PHE A 79 -17.08 -0.58 -7.49
N LEU A 80 -18.29 -1.00 -7.12
CA LEU A 80 -18.76 -2.37 -7.35
C LEU A 80 -18.82 -2.72 -8.83
N SER A 81 -19.29 -1.80 -9.68
CA SER A 81 -19.29 -1.99 -11.14
C SER A 81 -17.90 -2.14 -11.71
N PHE A 82 -16.92 -1.40 -11.17
CA PHE A 82 -15.51 -1.54 -11.52
C PHE A 82 -14.99 -2.93 -11.13
N ALA A 83 -15.22 -3.36 -9.89
CA ALA A 83 -14.79 -4.69 -9.43
C ALA A 83 -15.43 -5.82 -10.24
N ASP A 84 -16.67 -5.66 -10.73
CA ASP A 84 -17.37 -6.64 -11.57
C ASP A 84 -16.70 -6.83 -12.95
N SER A 85 -15.87 -5.92 -13.39
CA SER A 85 -15.10 -6.04 -14.64
C SER A 85 -13.94 -7.04 -14.55
N PHE A 86 -13.58 -7.50 -13.35
CA PHE A 86 -12.50 -8.47 -13.12
C PHE A 86 -13.00 -9.92 -13.20
N PRO A 87 -12.11 -10.92 -13.38
CA PRO A 87 -12.49 -12.32 -13.36
C PRO A 87 -13.05 -12.73 -11.98
N ALA A 88 -13.98 -13.67 -11.96
CA ALA A 88 -14.51 -14.22 -10.72
C ALA A 88 -13.48 -15.08 -9.97
N GLU A 89 -12.63 -15.80 -10.72
CA GLU A 89 -11.61 -16.70 -10.19
C GLU A 89 -10.31 -16.57 -11.00
N PHE A 90 -9.20 -16.84 -10.36
CA PHE A 90 -7.91 -16.94 -11.03
C PHE A 90 -7.66 -18.39 -11.48
N ASP A 91 -7.40 -18.58 -12.79
CA ASP A 91 -7.08 -19.89 -13.35
C ASP A 91 -5.62 -20.29 -13.05
N THR A 92 -5.41 -20.94 -11.93
CA THR A 92 -4.10 -21.46 -11.54
C THR A 92 -3.64 -22.65 -12.37
N THR A 93 -4.54 -23.30 -13.11
CA THR A 93 -4.25 -24.56 -13.83
C THR A 93 -3.42 -24.32 -15.09
N ASN A 94 -3.69 -23.21 -15.78
CA ASN A 94 -3.03 -22.85 -17.03
C ASN A 94 -2.01 -21.72 -16.86
N PHE A 95 -1.73 -21.30 -15.62
CA PHE A 95 -0.82 -20.20 -15.35
C PHE A 95 0.64 -20.68 -15.27
N ASP A 96 1.51 -20.04 -16.02
CA ASP A 96 2.96 -20.33 -16.04
C ASP A 96 3.68 -19.53 -14.95
N PHE A 97 3.72 -20.09 -13.75
CA PHE A 97 4.41 -19.48 -12.60
C PHE A 97 5.93 -19.37 -12.80
N ASP A 98 6.54 -20.26 -13.60
CA ASP A 98 7.99 -20.28 -13.78
C ASP A 98 8.50 -19.15 -14.65
N ASN A 99 7.64 -18.62 -15.55
CA ASN A 99 7.98 -17.54 -16.48
C ASN A 99 7.22 -16.24 -16.20
N TYR A 100 6.59 -16.11 -15.02
CA TYR A 100 5.88 -14.89 -14.65
C TYR A 100 6.81 -13.92 -13.93
N ASP A 101 6.92 -12.71 -14.44
CA ASP A 101 7.71 -11.64 -13.83
C ASP A 101 7.00 -11.06 -12.59
N SER A 102 7.78 -10.45 -11.70
CA SER A 102 7.23 -9.74 -10.55
C SER A 102 6.33 -8.57 -10.99
N ASP A 103 5.36 -8.20 -10.13
CA ASP A 103 4.46 -7.07 -10.36
C ASP A 103 5.22 -5.78 -10.67
N TYR A 104 6.30 -5.51 -9.94
CA TYR A 104 7.12 -4.31 -10.14
C TYR A 104 7.75 -4.28 -11.54
N ARG A 105 8.32 -5.42 -11.98
CA ARG A 105 8.91 -5.53 -13.30
C ARG A 105 7.85 -5.38 -14.41
N ARG A 106 6.69 -6.00 -14.22
CA ARG A 106 5.57 -5.89 -15.17
C ARG A 106 5.07 -4.45 -15.30
N VAL A 107 5.06 -3.68 -14.20
CA VAL A 107 4.79 -2.24 -14.24
C VAL A 107 5.88 -1.52 -15.04
N GLY A 108 7.16 -1.76 -14.76
CA GLY A 108 8.28 -1.18 -15.51
C GLY A 108 8.16 -1.45 -17.02
N GLN A 109 7.81 -2.67 -17.39
CA GLN A 109 7.63 -3.10 -18.80
C GLN A 109 6.27 -2.71 -19.41
N LYS A 110 5.39 -1.98 -18.69
CA LYS A 110 4.02 -1.61 -19.12
C LYS A 110 3.09 -2.80 -19.36
N GLN A 111 3.38 -3.94 -18.78
CA GLN A 111 2.54 -5.13 -18.83
C GLN A 111 1.49 -5.16 -17.72
N GLN A 112 1.60 -4.26 -16.77
CA GLN A 112 0.68 -4.08 -15.65
C GLN A 112 0.56 -2.60 -15.30
N LEU A 113 -0.64 -2.15 -14.92
CA LEU A 113 -0.88 -0.75 -14.57
C LEU A 113 -0.34 -0.41 -13.19
N LEU A 114 -0.68 -1.23 -12.21
CA LEU A 114 -0.38 -0.99 -10.80
C LEU A 114 0.25 -2.22 -10.15
N ALA A 115 1.28 -2.02 -9.35
CA ALA A 115 1.81 -3.01 -8.41
C ALA A 115 1.44 -2.63 -6.98
N ASN A 116 1.20 -3.64 -6.14
CA ASN A 116 1.05 -3.44 -4.70
C ASN A 116 2.34 -2.91 -4.11
N ILE A 117 2.24 -1.92 -3.24
CA ILE A 117 3.36 -1.40 -2.47
C ILE A 117 3.12 -1.58 -0.97
N ALA A 118 4.23 -1.83 -0.27
CA ALA A 118 4.29 -1.78 1.18
C ALA A 118 5.66 -1.19 1.56
N PHE A 119 5.66 0.01 2.14
CA PHE A 119 6.88 0.63 2.65
C PHE A 119 6.89 0.53 4.17
N SER A 120 7.87 -0.20 4.68
CA SER A 120 8.16 -0.33 6.12
C SER A 120 9.46 0.37 6.50
N GLY A 121 10.33 0.61 5.53
CA GLY A 121 11.64 1.23 5.69
C GLY A 121 12.05 2.03 4.45
N PHE A 122 13.16 2.76 4.58
CA PHE A 122 13.67 3.59 3.47
C PHE A 122 14.25 2.76 2.32
N ASP A 123 14.76 1.58 2.61
CA ASP A 123 15.32 0.67 1.63
C ASP A 123 14.27 0.00 0.74
N ASP A 124 13.01 -0.07 1.18
CA ASP A 124 11.92 -0.62 0.37
C ASP A 124 11.76 0.16 -0.95
N ILE A 125 11.96 1.48 -0.93
CA ILE A 125 11.86 2.32 -2.13
C ILE A 125 12.90 1.95 -3.19
N TYR A 126 14.11 1.56 -2.75
CA TYR A 126 15.21 1.29 -3.65
C TYR A 126 14.87 0.13 -4.61
N TYR A 127 14.56 -1.04 -4.05
CA TYR A 127 14.33 -2.23 -4.87
C TYR A 127 13.02 -2.15 -5.65
N GLN A 128 12.00 -1.47 -5.12
CA GLN A 128 10.73 -1.29 -5.84
C GLN A 128 10.91 -0.38 -7.05
N LEU A 129 11.59 0.74 -6.90
CA LEU A 129 11.90 1.63 -8.03
C LEU A 129 12.80 0.96 -9.05
N GLU A 130 13.86 0.27 -8.61
CA GLU A 130 14.77 -0.42 -9.52
C GLU A 130 14.02 -1.44 -10.39
N ALA A 131 13.16 -2.26 -9.77
CA ALA A 131 12.33 -3.22 -10.49
C ALA A 131 11.32 -2.56 -11.44
N MET A 132 10.86 -1.34 -11.15
CA MET A 132 10.00 -0.52 -12.00
C MET A 132 10.77 0.42 -12.93
N GLU A 133 12.06 0.12 -13.20
CA GLU A 133 12.95 0.88 -14.11
C GLU A 133 13.20 2.33 -13.65
N ASN A 134 13.13 2.59 -12.33
CA ASN A 134 13.27 3.92 -11.70
C ASN A 134 12.28 4.97 -12.25
N ASP A 135 11.12 4.53 -12.74
CA ASP A 135 10.11 5.38 -13.38
C ASP A 135 8.70 4.95 -12.93
N ALA A 136 8.33 5.27 -11.71
CA ALA A 136 7.01 4.97 -11.15
C ALA A 136 6.52 6.06 -10.21
N ASP A 137 5.20 6.28 -10.21
CA ASP A 137 4.49 7.07 -9.22
C ASP A 137 3.76 6.17 -8.22
N PHE A 138 3.74 6.58 -6.97
CA PHE A 138 3.05 5.91 -5.87
C PHE A 138 1.68 6.55 -5.69
N VAL A 139 0.69 6.03 -6.41
CA VAL A 139 -0.65 6.64 -6.50
C VAL A 139 -1.69 5.97 -5.60
N GLY A 140 -1.37 4.80 -5.07
CA GLY A 140 -2.30 3.98 -4.31
C GLY A 140 -3.38 3.30 -5.16
N TYR A 141 -4.33 2.66 -4.48
CA TYR A 141 -5.51 2.13 -5.14
C TYR A 141 -6.44 3.26 -5.55
N PRO A 142 -7.22 3.09 -6.64
CA PRO A 142 -8.14 4.13 -7.08
C PRO A 142 -9.17 4.41 -5.98
N GLY A 143 -9.23 5.66 -5.54
CA GLY A 143 -10.22 6.12 -4.58
C GLY A 143 -11.56 6.40 -5.25
N VAL A 144 -12.64 6.28 -4.48
CA VAL A 144 -13.98 6.64 -4.95
C VAL A 144 -14.13 8.15 -5.10
N THR A 145 -13.44 8.91 -4.28
CA THR A 145 -13.44 10.38 -4.26
C THR A 145 -12.03 10.91 -4.10
N GLY A 146 -11.11 10.61 -5.00
CA GLY A 146 -9.74 11.15 -5.07
C GLY A 146 -8.88 11.12 -3.78
N GLY A 147 -7.58 10.82 -3.92
CA GLY A 147 -6.60 11.12 -2.87
C GLY A 147 -6.46 10.12 -1.69
N TYR A 148 -7.15 8.97 -1.69
CA TYR A 148 -7.12 8.03 -0.55
C TYR A 148 -6.49 6.67 -0.84
N GLY A 149 -5.75 6.56 -1.93
CA GLY A 149 -5.28 5.28 -2.43
C GLY A 149 -4.19 4.60 -1.61
N CYS A 150 -3.50 5.33 -0.71
CA CYS A 150 -2.52 4.79 0.22
C CYS A 150 -2.99 4.98 1.66
N GLY A 151 -2.68 4.03 2.51
CA GLY A 151 -3.03 4.06 3.93
C GLY A 151 -1.86 3.69 4.83
N PHE A 152 -1.86 4.22 6.04
CA PHE A 152 -0.96 3.77 7.10
C PHE A 152 -1.46 2.44 7.67
N LEU A 153 -0.63 1.40 7.63
CA LEU A 153 -0.85 0.15 8.36
C LEU A 153 -0.10 0.20 9.70
N PRO A 154 -0.80 0.31 10.84
CA PRO A 154 -0.15 0.22 12.14
C PRO A 154 0.43 -1.18 12.37
N LEU A 155 1.73 -1.29 12.62
CA LEU A 155 2.39 -2.58 12.91
C LEU A 155 2.17 -3.08 14.33
N GLY A 156 1.47 -2.31 15.14
CA GLY A 156 1.07 -2.68 16.50
C GLY A 156 0.38 -1.53 17.18
N SER A 157 -0.67 -1.82 17.93
CA SER A 157 -1.43 -0.86 18.70
C SER A 157 -1.53 -1.31 20.14
N ILE A 158 -1.37 -0.37 21.09
CA ILE A 158 -1.51 -0.61 22.51
C ILE A 158 -2.53 0.38 23.05
N ALA A 159 -3.53 -0.14 23.73
CA ALA A 159 -4.56 0.65 24.39
C ALA A 159 -4.66 0.35 25.88
N MET A 160 -5.00 1.36 26.65
CA MET A 160 -5.31 1.21 28.07
C MET A 160 -6.81 1.10 28.24
N THR A 161 -7.25 0.01 28.89
CA THR A 161 -8.68 -0.20 29.14
C THR A 161 -9.22 0.73 30.22
N THR A 162 -10.51 1.01 30.19
CA THR A 162 -11.20 1.80 31.25
C THR A 162 -11.12 1.13 32.64
N ALA A 163 -11.01 -0.20 32.64
CA ALA A 163 -10.89 -1.01 33.87
C ALA A 163 -9.47 -1.04 34.48
N CYS A 164 -8.48 -0.41 33.82
CA CYS A 164 -7.11 -0.33 34.34
C CYS A 164 -7.10 0.37 35.71
N LYS A 165 -6.58 -0.32 36.74
CA LYS A 165 -6.56 0.20 38.11
C LYS A 165 -5.44 1.21 38.36
N ASP A 166 -4.31 1.03 37.69
CA ASP A 166 -3.16 1.94 37.78
C ASP A 166 -2.88 2.54 36.41
N LYS A 167 -3.61 3.61 36.11
CA LYS A 167 -3.51 4.29 34.80
C LYS A 167 -2.17 5.01 34.61
N ASP A 168 -1.59 5.49 35.70
CA ASP A 168 -0.30 6.20 35.62
C ASP A 168 0.85 5.23 35.29
N ALA A 169 0.89 4.06 35.93
CA ALA A 169 1.85 3.03 35.60
C ALA A 169 1.66 2.50 34.17
N ALA A 170 0.41 2.25 33.75
CA ALA A 170 0.11 1.81 32.40
C ALA A 170 0.52 2.86 31.35
N TRP A 171 0.23 4.15 31.62
CA TRP A 171 0.67 5.24 30.77
C TRP A 171 2.19 5.38 30.72
N GLY A 172 2.87 5.22 31.87
CA GLY A 172 4.32 5.19 31.95
C GLY A 172 4.93 4.13 31.02
N PHE A 173 4.34 2.93 31.02
CA PHE A 173 4.74 1.86 30.10
C PHE A 173 4.49 2.23 28.63
N ILE A 174 3.29 2.68 28.27
CA ILE A 174 2.96 3.08 26.90
C ILE A 174 3.92 4.19 26.44
N ARG A 175 4.16 5.19 27.29
CA ARG A 175 5.08 6.29 26.99
C ARG A 175 6.52 5.81 26.76
N SER A 176 6.98 4.78 27.49
CA SER A 176 8.33 4.24 27.30
C SER A 176 8.55 3.67 25.89
N LEU A 177 7.50 3.12 25.27
CA LEU A 177 7.52 2.61 23.90
C LEU A 177 7.65 3.73 22.84
N LEU A 178 7.36 4.96 23.22
CA LEU A 178 7.52 6.15 22.38
C LEU A 178 8.87 6.84 22.59
N SER A 179 9.77 6.26 23.43
CA SER A 179 11.12 6.78 23.57
C SER A 179 11.92 6.59 22.28
N GLU A 180 12.84 7.49 22.02
CA GLU A 180 13.65 7.46 20.80
C GLU A 180 14.43 6.15 20.64
N ASP A 181 15.03 5.65 21.73
CA ASP A 181 15.79 4.40 21.71
C ASP A 181 14.92 3.20 21.29
N VAL A 182 13.68 3.13 21.77
CA VAL A 182 12.75 2.07 21.38
C VAL A 182 12.28 2.27 19.95
N GLN A 183 11.98 3.49 19.56
CA GLN A 183 11.50 3.80 18.20
C GLN A 183 12.59 3.52 17.14
N LEU A 184 13.86 3.72 17.45
CA LEU A 184 14.97 3.38 16.56
C LEU A 184 15.12 1.86 16.33
N GLN A 185 14.66 1.04 17.29
CA GLN A 185 14.73 -0.43 17.19
C GLN A 185 13.50 -1.07 16.52
N GLN A 186 12.44 -0.28 16.28
CA GLN A 186 11.22 -0.81 15.66
C GLN A 186 11.45 -1.18 14.21
N THR A 187 10.81 -2.27 13.77
CA THR A 187 10.59 -2.55 12.36
C THR A 187 9.52 -1.58 11.85
N GLY A 188 9.71 -1.04 10.66
CA GLY A 188 8.83 -0.03 10.08
C GLY A 188 9.24 1.41 10.44
N PHE A 189 8.48 2.34 9.88
CA PHE A 189 8.70 3.77 10.16
C PHE A 189 8.33 4.10 11.61
N PRO A 190 9.22 4.81 12.34
CA PRO A 190 8.93 5.22 13.70
C PRO A 190 7.90 6.35 13.72
N MET A 191 7.08 6.40 14.79
CA MET A 191 6.13 7.49 15.00
C MET A 191 6.79 8.78 15.49
N LEU A 192 7.99 8.69 16.06
CA LEU A 192 8.72 9.85 16.58
C LEU A 192 9.55 10.46 15.47
N ASN A 193 9.33 11.74 15.15
CA ASN A 193 10.04 12.44 14.08
C ASN A 193 11.58 12.38 14.25
N SER A 194 12.11 12.56 15.47
CA SER A 194 13.55 12.48 15.70
C SER A 194 14.13 11.09 15.40
N ALA A 195 13.38 10.02 15.66
CA ALA A 195 13.80 8.67 15.30
C ALA A 195 13.68 8.43 13.78
N PHE A 196 12.63 8.99 13.15
CA PHE A 196 12.46 8.95 11.70
C PHE A 196 13.64 9.64 10.99
N ASP A 197 13.99 10.87 11.40
CA ASP A 197 15.09 11.62 10.81
C ASP A 197 16.43 10.91 10.98
N LYS A 198 16.67 10.26 12.13
CA LYS A 198 17.89 9.46 12.34
C LYS A 198 17.93 8.24 11.43
N LYS A 199 16.83 7.47 11.33
CA LYS A 199 16.75 6.33 10.42
C LYS A 199 16.95 6.76 8.96
N ALA A 200 16.39 7.90 8.57
CA ALA A 200 16.58 8.47 7.24
C ALA A 200 18.05 8.82 6.98
N ALA A 201 18.70 9.49 7.94
CA ALA A 201 20.10 9.83 7.83
C ALA A 201 21.01 8.60 7.73
N ASP A 202 20.70 7.54 8.50
CA ASP A 202 21.41 6.27 8.43
C ASP A 202 21.19 5.57 7.09
N ALA A 203 19.97 5.54 6.58
CA ALA A 203 19.64 4.95 5.29
C ALA A 203 20.30 5.67 4.10
N MET A 204 20.50 6.98 4.21
CA MET A 204 21.19 7.81 3.20
C MET A 204 22.71 7.82 3.34
N LYS A 205 23.27 7.15 4.36
CA LYS A 205 24.72 7.14 4.59
C LYS A 205 25.43 6.31 3.53
N GLN A 206 25.93 6.99 2.48
CA GLN A 206 26.62 6.35 1.39
C GLN A 206 28.00 5.88 1.82
N GLU A 207 28.29 4.60 1.62
CA GLU A 207 29.61 3.99 1.80
C GLU A 207 30.17 3.53 0.47
N TYR A 208 31.51 3.55 0.35
CA TYR A 208 32.22 3.17 -0.87
C TYR A 208 33.22 2.06 -0.59
N VAL A 209 33.42 1.21 -1.58
CA VAL A 209 34.41 0.14 -1.50
C VAL A 209 35.80 0.75 -1.41
N THR A 210 36.64 0.23 -0.49
CA THR A 210 38.01 0.66 -0.31
C THR A 210 38.99 -0.49 -0.57
N ASP A 211 40.17 -0.16 -1.08
CA ASP A 211 41.31 -1.10 -1.21
C ASP A 211 41.97 -1.39 0.15
N GLU A 212 43.01 -2.24 0.15
CA GLU A 212 43.78 -2.61 1.34
C GLU A 212 44.49 -1.42 2.00
N ASN A 213 44.68 -0.31 1.27
CA ASN A 213 45.31 0.92 1.74
C ASN A 213 44.30 1.98 2.22
N GLY A 214 42.98 1.67 2.13
CA GLY A 214 41.90 2.57 2.49
C GLY A 214 41.54 3.61 1.41
N ASN A 215 42.02 3.45 0.17
CA ASN A 215 41.64 4.30 -0.94
C ASN A 215 40.32 3.81 -1.56
N THR A 216 39.46 4.75 -1.97
CA THR A 216 38.22 4.41 -2.66
C THR A 216 38.50 3.72 -3.99
N VAL A 217 37.86 2.58 -4.22
CA VAL A 217 37.92 1.86 -5.50
C VAL A 217 36.99 2.51 -6.50
N LEU A 218 37.47 2.74 -7.71
CA LEU A 218 36.70 3.32 -8.80
C LEU A 218 36.31 2.24 -9.81
N ASP A 219 35.16 2.42 -10.46
CA ASP A 219 34.71 1.59 -11.56
C ASP A 219 35.45 1.93 -12.88
N ALA A 220 35.05 1.29 -14.00
CA ALA A 220 35.62 1.53 -15.34
C ALA A 220 35.38 2.95 -15.86
N ASN A 221 34.42 3.69 -15.32
CA ASN A 221 34.08 5.07 -15.69
C ASN A 221 34.80 6.10 -14.80
N GLY A 222 35.49 5.64 -13.76
CA GLY A 222 36.15 6.49 -12.77
C GLY A 222 35.25 6.92 -11.61
N GLU A 223 34.07 6.31 -11.45
CA GLU A 223 33.14 6.61 -10.37
C GLU A 223 33.37 5.69 -9.16
N PRO A 224 33.23 6.19 -7.92
CA PRO A 224 33.35 5.39 -6.72
C PRO A 224 32.36 4.21 -6.69
N ILE A 225 32.87 2.99 -6.45
CA ILE A 225 32.04 1.80 -6.29
C ILE A 225 31.30 1.88 -4.98
N ARG A 226 29.97 1.92 -5.01
CA ARG A 226 29.10 1.94 -3.83
C ARG A 226 29.12 0.58 -3.12
N VAL A 227 29.00 0.59 -1.79
CA VAL A 227 28.85 -0.66 -1.01
C VAL A 227 27.43 -1.17 -1.18
N ILE A 228 27.31 -2.46 -1.53
CA ILE A 228 26.03 -3.18 -1.54
C ILE A 228 25.67 -3.46 -0.08
N LEU A 229 24.53 -2.97 0.38
CA LEU A 229 24.04 -3.22 1.74
C LEU A 229 23.56 -4.68 1.87
N TYR A 230 22.76 -5.12 0.90
CA TYR A 230 22.31 -6.51 0.75
C TYR A 230 21.75 -6.71 -0.66
N THR A 231 21.51 -7.98 -1.02
CA THR A 231 20.87 -8.34 -2.29
C THR A 231 19.52 -8.99 -2.00
N ILE A 232 18.48 -8.53 -2.67
CA ILE A 232 17.14 -9.12 -2.56
C ILE A 232 16.82 -9.95 -3.80
N GLY A 233 16.22 -11.12 -3.63
CA GLY A 233 15.78 -11.97 -4.72
C GLY A 233 14.31 -11.75 -5.04
N PHE A 234 13.99 -11.53 -6.32
CA PHE A 234 12.65 -11.50 -6.84
C PHE A 234 12.50 -12.59 -7.92
N PHE A 235 11.72 -13.63 -7.65
CA PHE A 235 11.53 -14.72 -8.60
C PHE A 235 12.88 -15.22 -9.14
N ASN A 236 13.19 -14.94 -10.40
CA ASN A 236 14.43 -15.38 -11.05
C ASN A 236 15.53 -14.30 -11.09
N GLU A 237 15.33 -13.18 -10.41
CA GLU A 237 16.24 -12.03 -10.45
C GLU A 237 16.70 -11.61 -9.07
N THR A 238 17.80 -10.87 -9.05
CA THR A 238 18.33 -10.24 -7.84
C THR A 238 18.52 -8.75 -8.05
N VAL A 239 18.21 -7.97 -7.02
CA VAL A 239 18.46 -6.52 -6.97
C VAL A 239 19.43 -6.24 -5.83
N ASP A 240 20.54 -5.58 -6.15
CA ASP A 240 21.49 -5.11 -5.16
C ASP A 240 20.99 -3.80 -4.55
N VAL A 241 20.82 -3.77 -3.23
CA VAL A 241 20.31 -2.62 -2.50
C VAL A 241 21.47 -1.80 -1.98
N TYR A 242 21.44 -0.50 -2.26
CA TYR A 242 22.42 0.48 -1.81
C TYR A 242 21.78 1.49 -0.87
N ALA A 243 22.59 2.39 -0.30
CA ALA A 243 22.08 3.50 0.47
C ALA A 243 21.12 4.37 -0.37
N VAL A 244 20.04 4.80 0.27
CA VAL A 244 18.97 5.61 -0.33
C VAL A 244 19.53 6.97 -0.78
N THR A 245 19.11 7.43 -1.95
CA THR A 245 19.47 8.76 -2.44
C THR A 245 18.57 9.85 -1.81
N PRO A 246 19.00 11.12 -1.81
CA PRO A 246 18.13 12.21 -1.37
C PRO A 246 16.81 12.30 -2.14
N GLU A 247 16.81 11.96 -3.44
CA GLU A 247 15.63 11.95 -4.29
C GLU A 247 14.68 10.82 -3.88
N GLN A 248 15.19 9.62 -3.63
CA GLN A 248 14.41 8.48 -3.12
C GLN A 248 13.83 8.76 -1.73
N TYR A 249 14.64 9.37 -0.84
CA TYR A 249 14.13 9.83 0.46
C TYR A 249 12.97 10.81 0.30
N GLN A 250 13.06 11.76 -0.64
CA GLN A 250 11.99 12.73 -0.86
C GLN A 250 10.70 12.05 -1.33
N ILE A 251 10.78 11.04 -2.20
CA ILE A 251 9.62 10.25 -2.61
C ILE A 251 8.93 9.60 -1.39
N VAL A 252 9.72 8.95 -0.51
CA VAL A 252 9.17 8.36 0.73
C VAL A 252 8.50 9.43 1.61
N ARG A 253 9.14 10.59 1.74
CA ARG A 253 8.61 11.70 2.55
C ARG A 253 7.29 12.22 1.99
N ASP A 254 7.25 12.49 0.69
CA ASP A 254 6.05 13.00 0.01
C ASP A 254 4.91 11.98 0.08
N LEU A 255 5.21 10.69 -0.06
CA LEU A 255 4.24 9.62 0.10
C LEU A 255 3.64 9.60 1.52
N ILE A 256 4.49 9.66 2.56
CA ILE A 256 4.04 9.71 3.96
C ILE A 256 3.19 10.97 4.20
N ASP A 257 3.65 12.12 3.75
CA ASP A 257 2.96 13.41 3.97
C ASP A 257 1.62 13.49 3.21
N SER A 258 1.48 12.78 2.08
CA SER A 258 0.23 12.67 1.32
C SER A 258 -0.76 11.64 1.85
N THR A 259 -0.31 10.70 2.69
CA THR A 259 -1.14 9.63 3.24
C THR A 259 -1.87 10.10 4.49
N HIS A 260 -3.20 10.14 4.45
CA HIS A 260 -4.04 10.64 5.54
C HIS A 260 -5.00 9.61 6.12
N SER A 261 -5.12 8.44 5.49
CA SER A 261 -6.00 7.36 5.94
C SER A 261 -5.25 6.27 6.70
N VAL A 262 -5.95 5.57 7.57
CA VAL A 262 -5.46 4.31 8.13
C VAL A 262 -5.96 3.18 7.24
N TYR A 263 -5.06 2.33 6.80
CA TYR A 263 -5.42 1.08 6.14
C TYR A 263 -6.11 0.20 7.19
N SER A 264 -7.42 0.13 7.08
CA SER A 264 -8.26 -0.41 8.14
C SER A 264 -8.86 -1.74 7.75
N PHE A 265 -8.64 -2.73 8.60
CA PHE A 265 -9.32 -4.01 8.53
C PHE A 265 -10.37 -4.07 9.65
N ASP A 266 -11.63 -3.77 9.31
CA ASP A 266 -12.72 -4.31 10.09
C ASP A 266 -13.20 -5.59 9.40
N GLU A 267 -12.75 -6.73 9.92
CA GLU A 267 -13.02 -8.05 9.31
C GLU A 267 -14.52 -8.31 9.18
N ASN A 268 -15.34 -7.80 10.10
CA ASN A 268 -16.79 -8.00 10.04
C ASN A 268 -17.41 -7.17 8.91
N ILE A 269 -17.01 -5.91 8.77
CA ILE A 269 -17.50 -5.07 7.67
C ILE A 269 -17.04 -5.63 6.33
N LEU A 270 -15.78 -6.00 6.21
CA LEU A 270 -15.25 -6.59 4.97
C LEU A 270 -15.95 -7.91 4.63
N SER A 271 -16.23 -8.76 5.63
CA SER A 271 -16.99 -10.00 5.45
C SER A 271 -18.43 -9.72 4.98
N ILE A 272 -19.12 -8.75 5.60
CA ILE A 272 -20.47 -8.34 5.18
C ILE A 272 -20.46 -7.88 3.72
N VAL A 273 -19.50 -7.06 3.33
CA VAL A 273 -19.38 -6.55 1.97
C VAL A 273 -19.10 -7.70 0.99
N SER A 274 -18.15 -8.57 1.28
CA SER A 274 -17.79 -9.70 0.41
C SER A 274 -18.97 -10.66 0.22
N GLU A 275 -19.69 -11.03 1.29
CA GLU A 275 -20.86 -11.89 1.23
C GLU A 275 -21.97 -11.32 0.32
N GLU A 276 -22.29 -10.04 0.44
CA GLU A 276 -23.34 -9.42 -0.39
C GLU A 276 -22.87 -9.19 -1.83
N CYS A 277 -21.58 -8.85 -2.02
CA CYS A 277 -20.99 -8.71 -3.35
C CYS A 277 -21.00 -10.03 -4.14
N ALA A 278 -20.81 -11.18 -3.51
CA ALA A 278 -20.88 -12.47 -4.17
C ALA A 278 -22.25 -12.71 -4.85
N ALA A 279 -23.35 -12.24 -4.24
CA ALA A 279 -24.68 -12.32 -4.84
C ALA A 279 -24.85 -11.36 -6.04
N TYR A 280 -24.24 -10.20 -6.01
CA TYR A 280 -24.17 -9.27 -7.14
C TYR A 280 -23.32 -9.83 -8.28
N PHE A 281 -22.11 -10.29 -8.01
CA PHE A 281 -21.18 -10.83 -8.99
C PHE A 281 -21.68 -12.10 -9.68
N SER A 282 -22.55 -12.87 -9.02
CA SER A 282 -23.26 -14.02 -9.63
C SER A 282 -24.52 -13.63 -10.39
N GLY A 283 -24.92 -12.36 -10.41
CA GLY A 283 -26.16 -11.87 -11.04
C GLY A 283 -27.44 -12.20 -10.25
N ALA A 284 -27.33 -12.70 -9.02
CA ALA A 284 -28.48 -13.00 -8.17
C ALA A 284 -29.14 -11.75 -7.58
N LYS A 285 -28.43 -10.64 -7.48
CA LYS A 285 -28.93 -9.33 -6.99
C LYS A 285 -28.48 -8.22 -7.92
N THR A 286 -29.24 -7.14 -7.94
CA THR A 286 -28.84 -5.89 -8.57
C THR A 286 -27.84 -5.13 -7.68
N ILE A 287 -27.12 -4.18 -8.25
CA ILE A 287 -26.18 -3.33 -7.52
C ILE A 287 -26.87 -2.51 -6.41
N ASP A 288 -28.11 -2.04 -6.69
CA ASP A 288 -28.91 -1.27 -5.72
C ASP A 288 -29.35 -2.13 -4.54
N GLU A 289 -29.81 -3.36 -4.80
CA GLU A 289 -30.17 -4.32 -3.74
C GLU A 289 -28.95 -4.68 -2.88
N THR A 290 -27.79 -4.88 -3.50
CA THR A 290 -26.54 -5.20 -2.81
C THR A 290 -26.10 -4.04 -1.93
N ALA A 291 -26.05 -2.82 -2.47
CA ALA A 291 -25.69 -1.63 -1.73
C ALA A 291 -26.60 -1.39 -0.51
N ALA A 292 -27.93 -1.55 -0.68
CA ALA A 292 -28.90 -1.41 0.40
C ALA A 292 -28.74 -2.48 1.50
N LEU A 293 -28.41 -3.73 1.12
CA LEU A 293 -28.17 -4.80 2.09
C LEU A 293 -26.88 -4.56 2.87
N ILE A 294 -25.81 -4.16 2.19
CA ILE A 294 -24.55 -3.79 2.86
C ILE A 294 -24.79 -2.64 3.83
N GLN A 295 -25.46 -1.57 3.38
CA GLN A 295 -25.82 -0.41 4.20
C GLN A 295 -26.55 -0.84 5.47
N ASN A 296 -27.55 -1.69 5.35
CA ASN A 296 -28.36 -2.15 6.48
C ASN A 296 -27.55 -3.02 7.45
N ARG A 297 -26.83 -4.03 6.94
CA ARG A 297 -26.04 -4.95 7.76
C ARG A 297 -24.90 -4.24 8.49
N VAL A 298 -24.18 -3.34 7.81
CA VAL A 298 -23.09 -2.56 8.44
C VAL A 298 -23.67 -1.58 9.46
N SER A 299 -24.78 -0.90 9.17
CA SER A 299 -25.44 -0.02 10.16
C SER A 299 -25.83 -0.77 11.42
N LEU A 300 -26.36 -1.99 11.29
CA LEU A 300 -26.73 -2.84 12.43
C LEU A 300 -25.48 -3.24 13.23
N TYR A 301 -24.45 -3.73 12.55
CA TYR A 301 -23.18 -4.08 13.18
C TYR A 301 -22.58 -2.91 13.96
N MET A 302 -22.51 -1.72 13.37
CA MET A 302 -22.00 -0.53 14.05
C MET A 302 -22.83 -0.12 15.27
N ALA A 303 -24.15 -0.33 15.22
CA ALA A 303 -25.04 -0.06 16.35
C ALA A 303 -24.78 -1.01 17.54
N GLU A 304 -24.37 -2.24 17.27
CA GLU A 304 -24.04 -3.25 18.30
C GLU A 304 -22.67 -2.99 18.97
N GLN A 305 -21.81 -2.18 18.37
CA GLN A 305 -20.50 -1.82 18.91
C GLN A 305 -20.54 -0.61 19.89
N LYS A 306 -21.68 0.08 20.02
CA LYS A 306 -21.90 1.19 20.96
C LYS A 306 -22.29 0.68 22.33
#